data_cff6cfd0d489ae3558278555602fb776
#
_entry.id   cff6cfd0d489ae3558278555602fb776
#
_cell.length_a   1.000
_cell.length_b   1.000
_cell.length_c   1.000
_cell.angle_alpha   90.00
_cell.angle_beta   90.00
_cell.angle_gamma   90.00
#
_symmetry.space_group_name_H-M   'P 1'
#
loop_
_entity.id
_entity.type
_entity.pdbx_description
1 polymer ?
#
loop_
_entity_poly.entity_id
_entity_poly.type
_entity_poly.pdbx_seq_one_letter_code
_entity_poly.pdbx_strand_id
1 'polypeptide(L)'
;MADMVRAVVQTGPRQMEMREYPRPVLGPTTGAVLRVEACGICGSDVEQYKGAMGARGLPMIPGHEPLGIIEEITDETAARWGVQAGDRVAVEILIPCRSCNRCLAGNYMNCRNRIGSHGGGNPPERQDRLTGGYAEYMDLHPNSIVHPIRNDIPAEIAVMYNPLGAGVRWALEYGGVHLGSTVLVMGAGQRGLAAILASRYVGAGTIIATGLARDAKKLALAKEFGADYTINVDEEDTVARVRELTDGGVDVSLDLTPMAQQPILDAIEATRWGGTIVLAGLKGHKEIAGLKTDMLINKALTVKGAFSVDASGYENAIKLIESGQFALEKMQTHKYGLDDVEHAIKLLAGELPGEEGIHVAVMPGM
;
A
#
# COMPACT_ATOMS: atom_id res chain seq x y z
N MET A 1 3.84 -36.84 11.53
CA MET A 1 3.81 -36.19 10.19
C MET A 1 3.90 -34.71 10.46
N ALA A 2 4.67 -33.95 9.67
CA ALA A 2 4.69 -32.49 9.82
C ALA A 2 3.27 -31.97 9.52
N ASP A 3 2.84 -30.97 10.31
CA ASP A 3 1.60 -30.24 10.06
C ASP A 3 1.78 -29.46 8.76
N MET A 4 0.93 -29.72 7.76
CA MET A 4 1.01 -29.10 6.43
C MET A 4 0.04 -27.94 6.32
N VAL A 5 0.47 -26.86 5.71
CA VAL A 5 -0.29 -25.62 5.55
C VAL A 5 -0.27 -25.17 4.10
N ARG A 6 -1.35 -24.51 3.66
CA ARG A 6 -1.54 -24.09 2.26
C ARG A 6 -0.98 -22.71 2.00
N ALA A 7 -0.45 -22.55 0.79
CA ALA A 7 -0.04 -21.26 0.27
C ALA A 7 -0.24 -21.18 -1.25
N VAL A 8 -0.56 -20.00 -1.75
CA VAL A 8 -0.64 -19.71 -3.18
C VAL A 8 0.73 -19.27 -3.66
N VAL A 9 1.25 -19.95 -4.68
CA VAL A 9 2.57 -19.70 -5.26
C VAL A 9 2.43 -19.13 -6.65
N GLN A 10 3.05 -18.00 -6.90
CA GLN A 10 3.22 -17.50 -8.26
C GLN A 10 4.43 -18.20 -8.90
N THR A 11 4.20 -18.95 -9.98
CA THR A 11 5.23 -19.72 -10.69
C THR A 11 5.69 -19.04 -11.97
N GLY A 12 4.89 -18.13 -12.51
CA GLY A 12 5.16 -17.36 -13.71
C GLY A 12 4.17 -16.19 -13.88
N PRO A 13 4.34 -15.37 -14.93
CA PRO A 13 3.34 -14.38 -15.28
C PRO A 13 1.98 -15.02 -15.49
N ARG A 14 0.96 -14.54 -14.76
CA ARG A 14 -0.42 -15.05 -14.78
C ARG A 14 -0.55 -16.56 -14.45
N GLN A 15 0.35 -17.05 -13.59
CA GLN A 15 0.35 -18.46 -13.16
C GLN A 15 0.41 -18.51 -11.64
N MET A 16 -0.66 -18.98 -11.02
CA MET A 16 -0.79 -19.21 -9.58
C MET A 16 -1.11 -20.68 -9.34
N GLU A 17 -0.48 -21.26 -8.31
CA GLU A 17 -0.68 -22.64 -7.92
C GLU A 17 -0.87 -22.72 -6.40
N MET A 18 -1.83 -23.52 -5.94
CA MET A 18 -1.94 -23.91 -4.53
C MET A 18 -0.89 -24.96 -4.24
N ARG A 19 -0.09 -24.76 -3.18
CA ARG A 19 0.89 -25.73 -2.71
C ARG A 19 0.80 -25.90 -1.20
N GLU A 20 1.23 -27.08 -0.73
CA GLU A 20 1.36 -27.38 0.69
C GLU A 20 2.81 -27.29 1.13
N TYR A 21 3.02 -26.71 2.30
CA TYR A 21 4.33 -26.54 2.94
C TYR A 21 4.28 -27.04 4.38
N PRO A 22 5.41 -27.53 4.94
CA PRO A 22 5.49 -27.73 6.39
C PRO A 22 5.20 -26.42 7.11
N ARG A 23 4.37 -26.47 8.17
CA ARG A 23 4.14 -25.30 9.04
C ARG A 23 5.48 -24.77 9.55
N PRO A 24 5.71 -23.45 9.57
CA PRO A 24 6.95 -22.89 10.07
C PRO A 24 7.20 -23.26 11.54
N VAL A 25 8.46 -23.43 11.89
CA VAL A 25 8.90 -23.66 13.26
C VAL A 25 9.95 -22.63 13.67
N LEU A 26 9.97 -22.25 14.95
CA LEU A 26 10.94 -21.29 15.47
C LEU A 26 12.39 -21.77 15.24
N GLY A 27 13.28 -20.83 14.95
CA GLY A 27 14.69 -21.13 14.70
C GLY A 27 15.52 -19.86 14.44
N PRO A 28 16.80 -19.99 14.11
CA PRO A 28 17.71 -18.84 13.98
C PRO A 28 17.26 -17.78 12.95
N THR A 29 16.47 -18.20 11.95
CA THR A 29 15.95 -17.32 10.89
C THR A 29 14.43 -17.18 10.92
N THR A 30 13.75 -17.82 11.90
CA THR A 30 12.32 -17.73 12.18
C THR A 30 12.14 -17.23 13.61
N GLY A 31 11.97 -15.92 13.76
CA GLY A 31 11.77 -15.29 15.06
C GLY A 31 10.35 -15.47 15.58
N ALA A 32 9.38 -15.57 14.68
CA ALA A 32 7.99 -15.80 15.01
C ALA A 32 7.26 -16.55 13.89
N VAL A 33 6.19 -17.25 14.26
CA VAL A 33 5.21 -17.86 13.36
C VAL A 33 3.93 -17.05 13.44
N LEU A 34 3.51 -16.51 12.30
CA LEU A 34 2.30 -15.73 12.16
C LEU A 34 1.20 -16.62 11.53
N ARG A 35 0.06 -16.75 12.18
CA ARG A 35 -1.16 -17.25 11.54
C ARG A 35 -1.84 -16.07 10.84
N VAL A 36 -1.92 -16.15 9.52
CA VAL A 36 -2.46 -15.05 8.71
C VAL A 36 -3.98 -15.01 8.85
N GLU A 37 -4.51 -13.86 9.24
CA GLU A 37 -5.95 -13.61 9.28
C GLU A 37 -6.45 -12.94 8.00
N ALA A 38 -5.65 -12.02 7.47
CA ALA A 38 -5.95 -11.30 6.25
C ALA A 38 -4.66 -10.85 5.54
N CYS A 39 -4.71 -10.74 4.23
CA CYS A 39 -3.69 -10.06 3.43
C CYS A 39 -4.36 -9.16 2.39
N GLY A 40 -4.04 -7.87 2.38
CA GLY A 40 -4.53 -6.93 1.37
C GLY A 40 -3.95 -7.24 -0.01
N ILE A 41 -4.70 -6.90 -1.05
CA ILE A 41 -4.22 -6.94 -2.44
C ILE A 41 -3.92 -5.52 -2.91
N CYS A 42 -2.71 -5.31 -3.37
CA CYS A 42 -2.21 -4.03 -3.88
C CYS A 42 -2.18 -3.99 -5.41
N GLY A 43 -2.16 -2.80 -5.98
CA GLY A 43 -1.89 -2.62 -7.41
C GLY A 43 -0.54 -3.21 -7.85
N SER A 44 0.47 -3.27 -6.98
CA SER A 44 1.74 -3.94 -7.29
C SER A 44 1.63 -5.46 -7.39
N ASP A 45 0.69 -6.10 -6.69
CA ASP A 45 0.41 -7.54 -6.87
C ASP A 45 -0.17 -7.80 -8.25
N VAL A 46 -1.00 -6.89 -8.77
CA VAL A 46 -1.52 -6.94 -10.14
C VAL A 46 -0.38 -6.85 -11.16
N GLU A 47 0.54 -5.88 -10.99
CA GLU A 47 1.68 -5.71 -11.90
C GLU A 47 2.65 -6.91 -11.82
N GLN A 48 2.87 -7.45 -10.62
CA GLN A 48 3.66 -8.64 -10.41
C GLN A 48 3.01 -9.87 -11.07
N TYR A 49 1.72 -10.08 -10.86
CA TYR A 49 0.94 -11.15 -11.48
C TYR A 49 1.03 -11.09 -13.03
N LYS A 50 0.95 -9.89 -13.61
CA LYS A 50 1.12 -9.67 -15.06
C LYS A 50 2.55 -9.88 -15.56
N GLY A 51 3.53 -9.98 -14.68
CA GLY A 51 4.95 -10.12 -15.03
C GLY A 51 5.66 -8.80 -15.33
N ALA A 52 5.02 -7.65 -15.10
CA ALA A 52 5.61 -6.33 -15.37
C ALA A 52 6.79 -6.00 -14.42
N MET A 53 6.89 -6.66 -13.27
CA MET A 53 8.00 -6.51 -12.32
C MET A 53 9.18 -7.45 -12.61
N GLY A 54 9.13 -8.20 -13.71
CA GLY A 54 10.14 -9.18 -14.09
C GLY A 54 10.01 -10.51 -13.35
N ALA A 55 10.78 -11.51 -13.79
CA ALA A 55 10.74 -12.88 -13.26
C ALA A 55 11.64 -13.10 -12.02
N ARG A 56 12.25 -12.05 -11.46
CA ARG A 56 13.15 -12.21 -10.30
C ARG A 56 12.37 -12.70 -9.07
N GLY A 57 12.88 -13.78 -8.47
CA GLY A 57 12.31 -14.36 -7.26
C GLY A 57 11.18 -15.35 -7.48
N LEU A 58 10.84 -15.69 -8.73
CA LEU A 58 9.88 -16.77 -9.01
C LEU A 58 10.58 -18.16 -8.92
N PRO A 59 9.88 -19.21 -8.42
CA PRO A 59 8.55 -19.16 -7.80
C PRO A 59 8.58 -18.44 -6.44
N MET A 60 7.46 -17.81 -6.04
CA MET A 60 7.34 -17.12 -4.73
C MET A 60 5.91 -17.17 -4.20
N ILE A 61 5.75 -16.99 -2.90
CA ILE A 61 4.46 -16.77 -2.25
C ILE A 61 4.23 -15.25 -2.19
N PRO A 62 3.23 -14.71 -2.92
CA PRO A 62 2.92 -13.28 -2.91
C PRO A 62 2.16 -12.85 -1.66
N GLY A 63 1.67 -11.59 -1.66
CA GLY A 63 0.94 -10.98 -0.56
C GLY A 63 1.87 -10.26 0.42
N HIS A 64 2.03 -8.95 0.21
CA HIS A 64 2.96 -8.14 0.99
C HIS A 64 2.27 -7.18 1.97
N GLU A 65 0.98 -7.35 2.19
CA GLU A 65 0.17 -6.60 3.16
C GLU A 65 -0.44 -7.54 4.21
N PRO A 66 0.35 -8.42 4.88
CA PRO A 66 -0.19 -9.42 5.78
C PRO A 66 -0.51 -8.86 7.17
N LEU A 67 -1.64 -9.34 7.70
CA LEU A 67 -2.11 -9.15 9.06
C LEU A 67 -2.37 -10.52 9.68
N GLY A 68 -2.03 -10.73 10.95
CA GLY A 68 -2.32 -12.00 11.60
C GLY A 68 -2.00 -12.02 13.09
N ILE A 69 -2.18 -13.19 13.68
CA ILE A 69 -1.90 -13.47 15.09
C ILE A 69 -0.54 -14.14 15.21
N ILE A 70 0.30 -13.64 16.10
CA ILE A 70 1.53 -14.32 16.51
C ILE A 70 1.14 -15.61 17.26
N GLU A 71 1.40 -16.77 16.69
CA GLU A 71 1.16 -18.04 17.38
C GLU A 71 2.35 -18.49 18.20
N GLU A 72 3.54 -18.34 17.66
CA GLU A 72 4.79 -18.67 18.33
C GLU A 72 5.81 -17.55 18.11
N ILE A 73 6.61 -17.26 19.12
CA ILE A 73 7.66 -16.23 19.06
C ILE A 73 8.81 -16.60 19.99
N THR A 74 10.05 -16.33 19.59
CA THR A 74 11.21 -16.48 20.48
C THR A 74 11.26 -15.34 21.49
N ASP A 75 11.78 -15.60 22.72
CA ASP A 75 11.91 -14.58 23.77
C ASP A 75 12.68 -13.34 23.29
N GLU A 76 13.77 -13.56 22.51
CA GLU A 76 14.57 -12.47 21.96
C GLU A 76 13.77 -11.61 20.99
N THR A 77 12.95 -12.24 20.12
CA THR A 77 12.12 -11.52 19.15
C THR A 77 10.97 -10.80 19.84
N ALA A 78 10.33 -11.44 20.81
CA ALA A 78 9.27 -10.85 21.63
C ALA A 78 9.75 -9.58 22.35
N ALA A 79 10.90 -9.65 23.01
CA ALA A 79 11.51 -8.49 23.67
C ALA A 79 11.88 -7.37 22.69
N ARG A 80 12.32 -7.72 21.47
CA ARG A 80 12.70 -6.75 20.43
C ARG A 80 11.49 -6.05 19.83
N TRP A 81 10.40 -6.77 19.60
CA TRP A 81 9.20 -6.24 18.96
C TRP A 81 8.20 -5.66 19.93
N GLY A 82 8.30 -6.00 21.22
CA GLY A 82 7.33 -5.58 22.25
C GLY A 82 5.96 -6.27 22.10
N VAL A 83 5.95 -7.50 21.58
CA VAL A 83 4.73 -8.30 21.36
C VAL A 83 4.93 -9.71 21.90
N GLN A 84 3.85 -10.46 22.07
CA GLN A 84 3.82 -11.82 22.57
C GLN A 84 2.90 -12.71 21.72
N ALA A 85 2.92 -14.02 21.98
CA ALA A 85 1.97 -14.93 21.39
C ALA A 85 0.51 -14.53 21.77
N GLY A 86 -0.38 -14.55 20.79
CA GLY A 86 -1.76 -14.08 20.89
C GLY A 86 -1.97 -12.64 20.43
N ASP A 87 -0.92 -11.83 20.29
CA ASP A 87 -1.04 -10.48 19.77
C ASP A 87 -1.29 -10.48 18.25
N ARG A 88 -2.20 -9.62 17.79
CA ARG A 88 -2.38 -9.32 16.37
C ARG A 88 -1.37 -8.30 15.93
N VAL A 89 -0.73 -8.54 14.78
CA VAL A 89 0.24 -7.64 14.20
C VAL A 89 0.01 -7.40 12.71
N ALA A 90 0.25 -6.16 12.31
CA ALA A 90 0.49 -5.75 10.93
C ALA A 90 1.98 -5.92 10.63
N VAL A 91 2.35 -6.44 9.46
CA VAL A 91 3.75 -6.76 9.12
C VAL A 91 4.24 -5.85 8.00
N GLU A 92 5.39 -5.19 8.20
CA GLU A 92 6.01 -4.38 7.16
C GLU A 92 6.57 -5.23 6.02
N ILE A 93 6.57 -4.66 4.81
CA ILE A 93 7.03 -5.35 3.60
C ILE A 93 8.51 -5.74 3.69
N LEU A 94 9.36 -4.82 4.15
CA LEU A 94 10.81 -4.96 4.06
C LEU A 94 11.42 -5.57 5.32
N ILE A 95 12.40 -6.48 5.12
CA ILE A 95 13.19 -7.07 6.19
C ILE A 95 14.58 -6.43 6.14
N PRO A 96 14.85 -5.35 6.91
CA PRO A 96 16.14 -4.66 6.91
C PRO A 96 17.20 -5.44 7.67
N CYS A 97 18.48 -5.16 7.43
CA CYS A 97 19.57 -5.77 8.21
C CYS A 97 19.72 -5.21 9.63
N ARG A 98 19.09 -4.07 9.93
CA ARG A 98 19.13 -3.34 11.22
C ARG A 98 20.52 -2.91 11.71
N SER A 99 21.59 -3.16 10.94
CA SER A 99 22.99 -2.91 11.35
C SER A 99 23.78 -1.98 10.43
N CYS A 100 23.33 -1.73 9.19
CA CYS A 100 24.03 -0.79 8.31
C CYS A 100 23.75 0.67 8.69
N ASN A 101 24.59 1.60 8.26
CA ASN A 101 24.48 3.02 8.58
C ASN A 101 23.10 3.61 8.23
N ARG A 102 22.45 3.12 7.17
CA ARG A 102 21.11 3.58 6.80
C ARG A 102 20.05 3.13 7.79
N CYS A 103 20.12 1.88 8.25
CA CYS A 103 19.23 1.36 9.28
C CYS A 103 19.43 2.10 10.61
N LEU A 104 20.70 2.30 11.02
CA LEU A 104 21.02 3.01 12.26
C LEU A 104 20.60 4.49 12.24
N ALA A 105 20.56 5.11 11.05
CA ALA A 105 20.06 6.47 10.86
C ALA A 105 18.53 6.55 10.72
N GLY A 106 17.78 5.46 10.96
CA GLY A 106 16.31 5.43 10.80
C GLY A 106 15.82 5.28 9.35
N ASN A 107 16.73 5.28 8.37
CA ASN A 107 16.40 5.19 6.94
C ASN A 107 16.49 3.75 6.43
N TYR A 108 15.84 2.81 7.13
CA TYR A 108 15.91 1.39 6.84
C TYR A 108 15.23 1.01 5.52
N MET A 109 14.29 1.82 5.02
CA MET A 109 13.68 1.66 3.70
C MET A 109 14.73 1.58 2.58
N ASN A 110 15.85 2.27 2.76
CA ASN A 110 17.01 2.28 1.86
C ASN A 110 18.13 1.33 2.31
N CYS A 111 17.83 0.30 3.10
CA CYS A 111 18.79 -0.70 3.55
C CYS A 111 19.50 -1.36 2.35
N ARG A 112 20.84 -1.33 2.34
CA ARG A 112 21.66 -1.95 1.28
C ARG A 112 21.84 -3.45 1.46
N ASN A 113 21.78 -3.90 2.73
CA ASN A 113 22.00 -5.30 3.12
C ASN A 113 20.66 -5.92 3.54
N ARG A 114 19.60 -5.66 2.74
CA ARG A 114 18.26 -6.18 3.01
C ARG A 114 18.29 -7.71 3.05
N ILE A 115 17.67 -8.30 4.07
CA ILE A 115 17.54 -9.76 4.21
C ILE A 115 16.51 -10.29 3.20
N GLY A 116 15.44 -9.53 2.94
CA GLY A 116 14.37 -9.91 2.03
C GLY A 116 13.19 -8.98 2.14
N SER A 117 12.05 -9.47 1.68
CA SER A 117 10.75 -8.82 1.83
C SER A 117 9.66 -9.87 2.04
N HIS A 118 8.58 -9.48 2.69
CA HIS A 118 7.38 -10.29 2.75
C HIS A 118 6.62 -10.15 1.42
N GLY A 119 6.12 -11.27 0.89
CA GLY A 119 5.35 -11.29 -0.36
C GLY A 119 6.15 -11.16 -1.65
N GLY A 120 7.47 -11.34 -1.62
CA GLY A 120 8.28 -11.36 -2.84
C GLY A 120 9.68 -10.77 -2.69
N GLY A 121 10.48 -10.85 -3.76
CA GLY A 121 11.82 -10.28 -3.80
C GLY A 121 12.83 -10.92 -2.84
N ASN A 122 12.63 -12.18 -2.48
CA ASN A 122 13.50 -12.90 -1.56
C ASN A 122 14.71 -13.51 -2.27
N PRO A 123 15.86 -13.60 -1.58
CA PRO A 123 17.01 -14.34 -2.09
C PRO A 123 16.69 -15.85 -2.15
N PRO A 124 17.45 -16.65 -2.94
CA PRO A 124 17.19 -18.08 -3.15
C PRO A 124 16.95 -18.89 -1.88
N GLU A 125 17.69 -18.58 -0.81
CA GLU A 125 17.63 -19.26 0.49
C GLU A 125 16.31 -19.09 1.23
N ARG A 126 15.45 -18.19 0.76
CA ARG A 126 14.14 -17.89 1.34
C ARG A 126 12.96 -18.13 0.39
N GLN A 127 13.22 -18.59 -0.82
CA GLN A 127 12.15 -18.81 -1.81
C GLN A 127 11.20 -19.97 -1.45
N ASP A 128 11.74 -20.99 -0.76
CA ASP A 128 10.96 -22.16 -0.33
C ASP A 128 10.31 -21.98 1.06
N ARG A 129 10.26 -20.75 1.57
CA ARG A 129 9.72 -20.41 2.88
C ARG A 129 8.40 -19.67 2.75
N LEU A 130 7.55 -19.81 3.76
CA LEU A 130 6.26 -19.12 3.87
C LEU A 130 6.46 -17.62 4.20
N THR A 131 6.95 -16.84 3.23
CA THR A 131 7.32 -15.43 3.44
C THR A 131 6.29 -14.43 2.90
N GLY A 132 5.17 -14.88 2.32
CA GLY A 132 4.10 -14.04 1.78
C GLY A 132 2.76 -14.34 2.42
N GLY A 133 1.88 -13.33 2.44
CA GLY A 133 0.60 -13.37 3.12
C GLY A 133 -0.51 -14.14 2.39
N TYR A 134 -0.27 -14.63 1.16
CA TYR A 134 -1.23 -15.54 0.51
C TYR A 134 -0.96 -16.97 0.95
N ALA A 135 -0.95 -17.17 2.27
CA ALA A 135 -0.70 -18.43 2.95
C ALA A 135 -1.46 -18.47 4.29
N GLU A 136 -1.71 -19.67 4.80
CA GLU A 136 -2.34 -19.85 6.13
C GLU A 136 -1.39 -19.38 7.25
N TYR A 137 -0.08 -19.56 7.04
CA TYR A 137 0.96 -19.17 8.00
C TYR A 137 2.12 -18.47 7.31
N MET A 138 2.80 -17.60 8.06
CA MET A 138 4.04 -16.94 7.61
C MET A 138 5.18 -17.18 8.60
N ASP A 139 6.37 -17.29 8.02
CA ASP A 139 7.65 -17.28 8.70
C ASP A 139 8.17 -15.83 8.82
N LEU A 140 8.18 -15.30 10.03
CA LEU A 140 8.69 -13.96 10.28
C LEU A 140 10.15 -14.02 10.76
N HIS A 141 11.04 -13.42 9.97
CA HIS A 141 12.44 -13.29 10.34
C HIS A 141 12.61 -12.39 11.58
N PRO A 142 13.57 -12.64 12.50
CA PRO A 142 13.78 -11.80 13.69
C PRO A 142 13.98 -10.30 13.40
N ASN A 143 14.44 -9.95 12.20
CA ASN A 143 14.59 -8.57 11.75
C ASN A 143 13.33 -7.98 11.09
N SER A 144 12.24 -8.72 10.95
CA SER A 144 10.97 -8.17 10.49
C SER A 144 10.53 -7.03 11.40
N ILE A 145 9.70 -6.15 10.86
CA ILE A 145 9.10 -5.05 11.61
C ILE A 145 7.61 -5.32 11.65
N VAL A 146 7.05 -5.30 12.85
CA VAL A 146 5.64 -5.54 13.09
C VAL A 146 5.05 -4.44 13.94
N HIS A 147 3.76 -4.18 13.78
CA HIS A 147 3.03 -3.18 14.53
C HIS A 147 1.79 -3.82 15.16
N PRO A 148 1.65 -3.78 16.50
CA PRO A 148 0.46 -4.28 17.16
C PRO A 148 -0.78 -3.52 16.68
N ILE A 149 -1.88 -4.24 16.53
CA ILE A 149 -3.20 -3.68 16.25
C ILE A 149 -4.25 -4.45 17.02
N ARG A 150 -5.26 -3.76 17.54
CA ARG A 150 -6.29 -4.32 18.43
C ARG A 150 -7.00 -5.53 17.82
N ASN A 151 -7.17 -6.58 18.61
CA ASN A 151 -7.79 -7.84 18.18
C ASN A 151 -9.32 -7.71 17.98
N ASP A 152 -9.98 -6.71 18.57
CA ASP A 152 -11.43 -6.48 18.46
C ASP A 152 -11.88 -5.81 17.16
N ILE A 153 -10.93 -5.33 16.33
CA ILE A 153 -11.22 -4.76 15.03
C ILE A 153 -11.34 -5.93 14.02
N PRO A 154 -12.37 -5.94 13.14
CA PRO A 154 -12.46 -6.95 12.08
C PRO A 154 -11.17 -7.02 11.24
N ALA A 155 -10.68 -8.23 10.95
CA ALA A 155 -9.39 -8.41 10.27
C ALA A 155 -9.37 -7.75 8.88
N GLU A 156 -10.49 -7.78 8.15
CA GLU A 156 -10.66 -7.13 6.86
C GLU A 156 -10.59 -5.60 6.92
N ILE A 157 -10.80 -5.00 8.08
CA ILE A 157 -10.61 -3.56 8.33
C ILE A 157 -9.19 -3.30 8.79
N ALA A 158 -8.70 -4.10 9.74
CA ALA A 158 -7.36 -3.97 10.28
C ALA A 158 -6.27 -4.09 9.19
N VAL A 159 -6.48 -4.95 8.18
CA VAL A 159 -5.54 -5.15 7.08
C VAL A 159 -5.36 -3.92 6.16
N MET A 160 -6.25 -2.93 6.26
CA MET A 160 -6.07 -1.65 5.55
C MET A 160 -4.91 -0.79 6.09
N TYR A 161 -4.19 -1.26 7.10
CA TYR A 161 -3.02 -0.55 7.64
C TYR A 161 -2.01 -0.16 6.55
N ASN A 162 -1.85 -0.97 5.50
CA ASN A 162 -0.89 -0.69 4.44
C ASN A 162 -1.36 0.43 3.49
N PRO A 163 -2.55 0.36 2.83
CA PRO A 163 -3.01 1.47 2.00
C PRO A 163 -3.20 2.76 2.79
N LEU A 164 -3.67 2.70 4.05
CA LEU A 164 -3.78 3.88 4.91
C LEU A 164 -2.40 4.44 5.27
N GLY A 165 -1.43 3.59 5.58
CA GLY A 165 -0.05 3.99 5.83
C GLY A 165 0.57 4.72 4.64
N ALA A 166 0.31 4.24 3.43
CA ALA A 166 0.72 4.91 2.21
C ALA A 166 0.05 6.29 2.08
N GLY A 167 -1.25 6.39 2.30
CA GLY A 167 -1.99 7.65 2.27
C GLY A 167 -1.46 8.68 3.26
N VAL A 168 -1.27 8.26 4.52
CA VAL A 168 -0.68 9.09 5.58
C VAL A 168 0.69 9.58 5.18
N ARG A 169 1.61 8.67 4.85
CA ARG A 169 2.99 9.03 4.55
C ARG A 169 3.10 9.93 3.34
N TRP A 170 2.40 9.62 2.26
CA TRP A 170 2.54 10.34 1.01
C TRP A 170 1.88 11.71 1.06
N ALA A 171 0.72 11.84 1.72
CA ALA A 171 0.06 13.12 1.88
C ALA A 171 0.72 13.99 2.96
N LEU A 172 0.94 13.44 4.16
CA LEU A 172 1.36 14.23 5.31
C LEU A 172 2.88 14.43 5.36
N GLU A 173 3.67 13.34 5.27
CA GLU A 173 5.12 13.43 5.44
C GLU A 173 5.82 13.90 4.16
N TYR A 174 5.45 13.37 3.00
CA TYR A 174 6.07 13.74 1.74
C TYR A 174 5.43 14.99 1.13
N GLY A 175 4.10 15.06 1.13
CA GLY A 175 3.36 16.21 0.63
C GLY A 175 3.43 17.42 1.55
N GLY A 176 3.51 17.20 2.85
CA GLY A 176 3.46 18.26 3.84
C GLY A 176 2.05 18.80 4.06
N VAL A 177 1.02 17.99 3.80
CA VAL A 177 -0.39 18.38 4.04
C VAL A 177 -0.60 18.66 5.53
N HIS A 178 -1.24 19.79 5.82
CA HIS A 178 -1.51 20.27 7.16
C HIS A 178 -2.84 21.06 7.20
N LEU A 179 -3.18 21.60 8.36
CA LEU A 179 -4.38 22.41 8.55
C LEU A 179 -4.46 23.55 7.50
N GLY A 180 -5.56 23.60 6.76
CA GLY A 180 -5.84 24.60 5.75
C GLY A 180 -5.25 24.35 4.36
N SER A 181 -4.42 23.30 4.17
CA SER A 181 -3.82 22.99 2.87
C SER A 181 -4.88 22.69 1.80
N THR A 182 -4.61 23.11 0.57
CA THR A 182 -5.34 22.71 -0.63
C THR A 182 -4.64 21.54 -1.30
N VAL A 183 -5.34 20.43 -1.52
CA VAL A 183 -4.77 19.15 -1.96
C VAL A 183 -5.46 18.63 -3.21
N LEU A 184 -4.68 18.24 -4.21
CA LEU A 184 -5.15 17.50 -5.39
C LEU A 184 -4.70 16.05 -5.30
N VAL A 185 -5.67 15.11 -5.24
CA VAL A 185 -5.40 13.67 -5.23
C VAL A 185 -5.81 13.08 -6.57
N MET A 186 -4.85 12.68 -7.37
CA MET A 186 -5.08 12.09 -8.69
C MET A 186 -5.08 10.57 -8.61
N GLY A 187 -6.25 9.98 -8.86
CA GLY A 187 -6.53 8.56 -8.74
C GLY A 187 -7.21 8.20 -7.41
N ALA A 188 -8.51 7.90 -7.48
CA ALA A 188 -9.37 7.57 -6.35
C ALA A 188 -9.37 6.06 -5.97
N GLY A 189 -8.27 5.33 -6.22
CA GLY A 189 -8.09 3.96 -5.73
C GLY A 189 -7.89 3.92 -4.21
N GLN A 190 -7.70 2.71 -3.63
CA GLN A 190 -7.55 2.54 -2.17
C GLN A 190 -6.53 3.51 -1.53
N ARG A 191 -5.40 3.77 -2.19
CA ARG A 191 -4.36 4.69 -1.69
C ARG A 191 -4.75 6.15 -1.87
N GLY A 192 -5.50 6.49 -2.92
CA GLY A 192 -6.06 7.82 -3.10
C GLY A 192 -7.11 8.14 -2.04
N LEU A 193 -8.01 7.22 -1.78
CA LEU A 193 -8.99 7.33 -0.69
C LEU A 193 -8.30 7.47 0.67
N ALA A 194 -7.23 6.69 0.91
CA ALA A 194 -6.42 6.80 2.11
C ALA A 194 -5.73 8.17 2.26
N ALA A 195 -5.22 8.74 1.16
CA ALA A 195 -4.62 10.08 1.16
C ALA A 195 -5.67 11.18 1.43
N ILE A 196 -6.89 11.02 0.91
CA ILE A 196 -8.02 11.92 1.19
C ILE A 196 -8.38 11.86 2.67
N LEU A 197 -8.55 10.64 3.23
CA LEU A 197 -8.81 10.44 4.66
C LEU A 197 -7.73 11.11 5.53
N ALA A 198 -6.46 10.83 5.25
CA ALA A 198 -5.35 11.41 5.99
C ALA A 198 -5.33 12.94 5.91
N SER A 199 -5.56 13.50 4.71
CA SER A 199 -5.61 14.95 4.50
C SER A 199 -6.77 15.59 5.26
N ARG A 200 -7.95 14.97 5.24
CA ARG A 200 -9.11 15.46 6.01
C ARG A 200 -8.88 15.36 7.52
N TYR A 201 -8.27 14.28 7.98
CA TYR A 201 -7.97 14.07 9.41
C TYR A 201 -7.09 15.18 9.99
N VAL A 202 -6.11 15.69 9.24
CA VAL A 202 -5.24 16.79 9.69
C VAL A 202 -5.82 18.19 9.40
N GLY A 203 -7.04 18.26 8.86
CA GLY A 203 -7.75 19.52 8.65
C GLY A 203 -7.35 20.26 7.36
N ALA A 204 -7.01 19.55 6.29
CA ALA A 204 -6.88 20.18 4.97
C ALA A 204 -8.13 21.01 4.64
N GLY A 205 -7.93 22.21 4.10
CA GLY A 205 -8.99 23.17 3.80
C GLY A 205 -9.81 22.77 2.59
N THR A 206 -9.14 22.39 1.51
CA THR A 206 -9.80 21.94 0.26
C THR A 206 -9.12 20.68 -0.25
N ILE A 207 -9.90 19.66 -0.55
CA ILE A 207 -9.44 18.38 -1.12
C ILE A 207 -10.18 18.14 -2.43
N ILE A 208 -9.43 18.00 -3.52
CA ILE A 208 -9.92 17.72 -4.87
C ILE A 208 -9.45 16.33 -5.25
N ALA A 209 -10.36 15.43 -5.67
CA ALA A 209 -10.02 14.09 -6.13
C ALA A 209 -10.33 13.94 -7.62
N THR A 210 -9.46 13.25 -8.36
CA THR A 210 -9.73 12.95 -9.78
C THR A 210 -9.84 11.45 -10.03
N GLY A 211 -10.63 11.09 -11.04
CA GLY A 211 -10.80 9.73 -11.52
C GLY A 211 -11.42 9.70 -12.91
N LEU A 212 -11.48 8.53 -13.51
CA LEU A 212 -12.14 8.28 -14.79
C LEU A 212 -13.65 8.13 -14.60
N ALA A 213 -14.42 8.20 -15.66
CA ALA A 213 -15.88 7.96 -15.64
C ALA A 213 -16.23 6.58 -15.00
N ARG A 214 -15.43 5.57 -15.27
CA ARG A 214 -15.57 4.23 -14.66
C ARG A 214 -15.34 4.20 -13.14
N ASP A 215 -14.65 5.20 -12.58
CA ASP A 215 -14.35 5.30 -11.14
C ASP A 215 -15.45 6.05 -10.35
N ALA A 216 -16.65 6.21 -10.90
CA ALA A 216 -17.75 6.99 -10.31
C ALA A 216 -18.04 6.60 -8.85
N LYS A 217 -18.04 5.29 -8.53
CA LYS A 217 -18.24 4.81 -7.15
C LYS A 217 -17.09 5.23 -6.23
N LYS A 218 -15.85 5.17 -6.71
CA LYS A 218 -14.66 5.61 -5.96
C LYS A 218 -14.66 7.11 -5.73
N LEU A 219 -15.09 7.90 -6.72
CA LEU A 219 -15.24 9.35 -6.60
C LEU A 219 -16.37 9.71 -5.62
N ALA A 220 -17.47 8.97 -5.61
CA ALA A 220 -18.53 9.15 -4.61
C ALA A 220 -18.00 8.86 -3.19
N LEU A 221 -17.26 7.77 -3.02
CA LEU A 221 -16.64 7.43 -1.74
C LEU A 221 -15.55 8.46 -1.33
N ALA A 222 -14.82 9.03 -2.29
CA ALA A 222 -13.87 10.10 -2.03
C ALA A 222 -14.55 11.32 -1.39
N LYS A 223 -15.76 11.69 -1.84
CA LYS A 223 -16.57 12.75 -1.21
C LYS A 223 -16.97 12.39 0.23
N GLU A 224 -17.43 11.17 0.45
CA GLU A 224 -17.77 10.71 1.80
C GLU A 224 -16.57 10.73 2.76
N PHE A 225 -15.37 10.46 2.24
CA PHE A 225 -14.13 10.49 3.01
C PHE A 225 -13.52 11.88 3.16
N GLY A 226 -14.15 12.90 2.57
CA GLY A 226 -13.79 14.28 2.81
C GLY A 226 -13.21 15.03 1.62
N ALA A 227 -13.28 14.50 0.39
CA ALA A 227 -13.02 15.33 -0.79
C ALA A 227 -14.16 16.35 -0.97
N ASP A 228 -13.81 17.61 -1.09
CA ASP A 228 -14.77 18.69 -1.31
C ASP A 228 -15.27 18.67 -2.77
N TYR A 229 -14.36 18.32 -3.70
CA TYR A 229 -14.65 18.26 -5.12
C TYR A 229 -14.12 16.97 -5.75
N THR A 230 -14.81 16.52 -6.78
CA THR A 230 -14.36 15.40 -7.63
C THR A 230 -14.39 15.82 -9.09
N ILE A 231 -13.39 15.41 -9.85
CA ILE A 231 -13.24 15.70 -11.27
C ILE A 231 -13.25 14.39 -12.05
N ASN A 232 -14.17 14.25 -13.01
CA ASN A 232 -14.12 13.19 -14.00
C ASN A 232 -13.23 13.65 -15.16
N VAL A 233 -12.04 13.09 -15.26
CA VAL A 233 -11.02 13.51 -16.24
C VAL A 233 -11.36 13.11 -17.69
N ASP A 234 -12.39 12.27 -17.90
CA ASP A 234 -12.90 11.98 -19.23
C ASP A 234 -13.83 13.09 -19.76
N GLU A 235 -14.33 13.97 -18.88
CA GLU A 235 -15.30 15.02 -19.18
C GLU A 235 -14.79 16.43 -18.88
N GLU A 236 -13.84 16.57 -17.93
CA GLU A 236 -13.35 17.85 -17.44
C GLU A 236 -11.83 17.95 -17.55
N ASP A 237 -11.32 19.15 -17.90
CA ASP A 237 -9.89 19.47 -17.80
C ASP A 237 -9.50 19.68 -16.34
N THR A 238 -8.62 18.84 -15.84
CA THR A 238 -8.17 18.87 -14.43
C THR A 238 -7.57 20.22 -14.05
N VAL A 239 -6.70 20.78 -14.90
CA VAL A 239 -5.97 22.01 -14.59
C VAL A 239 -6.91 23.21 -14.59
N ALA A 240 -7.78 23.31 -15.59
CA ALA A 240 -8.78 24.38 -15.67
C ALA A 240 -9.71 24.33 -14.44
N ARG A 241 -10.18 23.13 -14.09
CA ARG A 241 -11.09 22.96 -12.96
C ARG A 241 -10.43 23.27 -11.62
N VAL A 242 -9.18 22.85 -11.42
CA VAL A 242 -8.42 23.21 -10.20
C VAL A 242 -8.26 24.73 -10.10
N ARG A 243 -7.95 25.43 -11.20
CA ARG A 243 -7.83 26.89 -11.21
C ARG A 243 -9.13 27.61 -10.86
N GLU A 244 -10.29 27.07 -11.27
CA GLU A 244 -11.61 27.61 -10.89
C GLU A 244 -11.90 27.41 -9.38
N LEU A 245 -11.44 26.31 -8.80
CA LEU A 245 -11.73 25.91 -7.42
C LEU A 245 -10.74 26.49 -6.41
N THR A 246 -9.62 27.04 -6.88
CA THR A 246 -8.51 27.51 -6.02
C THR A 246 -7.99 28.86 -6.45
N ASP A 247 -7.32 29.56 -5.53
CA ASP A 247 -6.59 30.81 -5.83
C ASP A 247 -5.13 30.48 -6.22
N GLY A 248 -4.91 30.29 -7.52
CA GLY A 248 -3.54 30.07 -8.06
C GLY A 248 -3.01 28.63 -8.01
N GLY A 249 -3.85 27.64 -7.70
CA GLY A 249 -3.51 26.22 -7.68
C GLY A 249 -3.47 25.62 -6.28
N VAL A 250 -3.11 24.32 -6.20
CA VAL A 250 -3.08 23.57 -4.95
C VAL A 250 -1.71 23.62 -4.26
N ASP A 251 -1.69 23.50 -2.92
CA ASP A 251 -0.45 23.39 -2.15
C ASP A 251 0.30 22.08 -2.45
N VAL A 252 -0.48 20.99 -2.58
CA VAL A 252 0.05 19.64 -2.74
C VAL A 252 -0.71 18.90 -3.82
N SER A 253 0.01 18.30 -4.78
CA SER A 253 -0.52 17.35 -5.75
C SER A 253 0.05 15.96 -5.48
N LEU A 254 -0.82 14.95 -5.40
CA LEU A 254 -0.46 13.55 -5.20
C LEU A 254 -0.82 12.76 -6.47
N ASP A 255 0.16 12.33 -7.26
CA ASP A 255 -0.07 11.43 -8.38
C ASP A 255 0.01 9.96 -7.94
N LEU A 256 -1.15 9.34 -7.79
CA LEU A 256 -1.35 7.97 -7.35
C LEU A 256 -1.85 7.07 -8.50
N THR A 257 -1.86 7.62 -9.73
CA THR A 257 -2.37 6.90 -10.91
C THR A 257 -1.30 5.99 -11.50
N PRO A 258 -1.56 4.69 -11.67
CA PRO A 258 -0.62 3.81 -12.37
C PRO A 258 -0.66 4.05 -13.88
N MET A 259 0.48 3.91 -14.55
CA MET A 259 0.68 3.88 -16.01
C MET A 259 0.30 5.15 -16.79
N ALA A 260 -0.59 6.01 -16.28
CA ALA A 260 -0.99 7.27 -16.93
C ALA A 260 0.09 8.35 -16.75
N GLN A 261 0.46 9.05 -17.82
CA GLN A 261 1.49 10.09 -17.81
C GLN A 261 0.91 11.50 -17.63
N GLN A 262 -0.29 11.74 -18.16
CA GLN A 262 -0.95 13.05 -18.10
C GLN A 262 -1.07 13.62 -16.68
N PRO A 263 -1.39 12.84 -15.63
CA PRO A 263 -1.47 13.36 -14.25
C PRO A 263 -0.18 14.03 -13.76
N ILE A 264 1.02 13.62 -14.25
CA ILE A 264 2.26 14.29 -13.88
C ILE A 264 2.33 15.69 -14.48
N LEU A 265 1.89 15.86 -15.73
CA LEU A 265 1.85 17.16 -16.40
C LEU A 265 0.80 18.07 -15.75
N ASP A 266 -0.37 17.52 -15.46
CA ASP A 266 -1.45 18.23 -14.75
C ASP A 266 -1.01 18.67 -13.36
N ALA A 267 -0.28 17.82 -12.62
CA ALA A 267 0.27 18.16 -11.30
C ALA A 267 1.20 19.38 -11.37
N ILE A 268 2.09 19.44 -12.37
CA ILE A 268 3.02 20.55 -12.57
C ILE A 268 2.25 21.85 -12.83
N GLU A 269 1.17 21.78 -13.61
CA GLU A 269 0.37 22.96 -13.94
C GLU A 269 -0.59 23.37 -12.82
N ALA A 270 -1.20 22.40 -12.13
CA ALA A 270 -2.20 22.64 -11.09
C ALA A 270 -1.60 23.00 -9.73
N THR A 271 -0.35 22.61 -9.44
CA THR A 271 0.32 22.97 -8.18
C THR A 271 0.73 24.45 -8.20
N ARG A 272 0.45 25.18 -7.12
CA ARG A 272 0.84 26.61 -7.00
C ARG A 272 2.35 26.81 -6.91
N TRP A 273 2.79 28.05 -6.99
CA TRP A 273 4.19 28.45 -6.75
C TRP A 273 4.65 28.01 -5.35
N GLY A 274 5.82 27.36 -5.29
CA GLY A 274 6.40 26.84 -4.05
C GLY A 274 5.70 25.57 -3.52
N GLY A 275 4.73 25.00 -4.27
CA GLY A 275 4.00 23.80 -3.85
C GLY A 275 4.79 22.50 -4.01
N THR A 276 4.20 21.40 -3.56
CA THR A 276 4.81 20.07 -3.56
C THR A 276 4.04 19.10 -4.45
N ILE A 277 4.77 18.31 -5.23
CA ILE A 277 4.24 17.19 -6.03
C ILE A 277 4.81 15.89 -5.48
N VAL A 278 3.95 14.93 -5.17
CA VAL A 278 4.35 13.58 -4.76
C VAL A 278 3.98 12.59 -5.86
N LEU A 279 4.99 11.87 -6.37
CA LEU A 279 4.84 10.87 -7.41
C LEU A 279 4.91 9.47 -6.79
N ALA A 280 3.80 8.74 -6.77
CA ALA A 280 3.70 7.39 -6.21
C ALA A 280 3.21 6.35 -7.22
N GLY A 281 2.43 6.74 -8.21
CA GLY A 281 1.95 5.85 -9.27
C GLY A 281 3.06 5.52 -10.29
N LEU A 282 3.45 4.24 -10.38
CA LEU A 282 4.46 3.79 -11.33
C LEU A 282 3.99 3.95 -12.79
N LYS A 283 4.87 4.41 -13.67
CA LYS A 283 4.61 4.66 -15.11
C LYS A 283 5.18 3.59 -16.04
N GLY A 284 5.57 2.42 -15.51
CA GLY A 284 6.12 1.32 -16.31
C GLY A 284 7.44 1.66 -17.01
N HIS A 285 8.29 2.50 -16.39
CA HIS A 285 9.56 2.99 -16.94
C HIS A 285 9.43 3.76 -18.28
N LYS A 286 8.24 4.30 -18.59
CA LYS A 286 8.02 5.12 -19.77
C LYS A 286 8.52 6.55 -19.55
N GLU A 287 9.07 7.13 -20.60
CA GLU A 287 9.42 8.56 -20.64
C GLU A 287 8.14 9.42 -20.59
N ILE A 288 8.21 10.58 -19.96
CA ILE A 288 7.10 11.53 -19.89
C ILE A 288 7.23 12.51 -21.06
N ALA A 289 6.46 12.29 -22.10
CA ALA A 289 6.42 13.20 -23.23
C ALA A 289 5.82 14.56 -22.82
N GLY A 290 6.42 15.65 -23.30
CA GLY A 290 5.92 17.01 -23.01
C GLY A 290 6.30 17.57 -21.64
N LEU A 291 7.13 16.88 -20.85
CA LEU A 291 7.65 17.41 -19.58
C LEU A 291 8.50 18.66 -19.82
N LYS A 292 8.02 19.82 -19.32
CA LYS A 292 8.72 21.11 -19.40
C LYS A 292 9.38 21.41 -18.05
N THR A 293 10.66 21.13 -17.93
CA THR A 293 11.41 21.32 -16.66
C THR A 293 11.47 22.77 -16.21
N ASP A 294 11.41 23.74 -17.13
CA ASP A 294 11.39 25.16 -16.80
C ASP A 294 10.17 25.53 -15.93
N MET A 295 9.07 24.82 -16.04
CA MET A 295 7.91 25.02 -15.16
C MET A 295 8.21 24.64 -13.72
N LEU A 296 8.99 23.58 -13.49
CA LEU A 296 9.44 23.19 -12.15
C LEU A 296 10.31 24.27 -11.53
N ILE A 297 11.22 24.84 -12.32
CA ILE A 297 12.14 25.88 -11.88
C ILE A 297 11.38 27.19 -11.62
N ASN A 298 10.60 27.66 -12.60
CA ASN A 298 9.90 28.94 -12.53
C ASN A 298 8.87 28.95 -11.39
N LYS A 299 8.22 27.84 -11.10
CA LYS A 299 7.27 27.73 -9.99
C LYS A 299 7.93 27.31 -8.67
N ALA A 300 9.25 27.10 -8.63
CA ALA A 300 9.98 26.60 -7.45
C ALA A 300 9.34 25.36 -6.81
N LEU A 301 8.92 24.39 -7.65
CA LEU A 301 8.21 23.20 -7.19
C LEU A 301 9.13 22.20 -6.49
N THR A 302 8.65 21.62 -5.40
CA THR A 302 9.27 20.43 -4.81
C THR A 302 8.66 19.19 -5.43
N VAL A 303 9.47 18.29 -6.00
CA VAL A 303 9.01 16.99 -6.53
C VAL A 303 9.62 15.87 -5.72
N LYS A 304 8.77 15.00 -5.14
CA LYS A 304 9.21 13.87 -4.34
C LYS A 304 8.69 12.55 -4.91
N GLY A 305 9.59 11.60 -5.10
CA GLY A 305 9.21 10.19 -5.36
C GLY A 305 8.80 9.50 -4.06
N ALA A 306 7.66 8.83 -4.06
CA ALA A 306 7.17 8.07 -2.92
C ALA A 306 7.44 6.58 -3.13
N PHE A 307 8.25 6.00 -2.25
CA PHE A 307 8.55 4.57 -2.26
C PHE A 307 8.13 3.93 -0.94
N SER A 308 7.21 2.98 -1.02
CA SER A 308 6.79 2.14 0.10
C SER A 308 6.28 2.93 1.34
N VAL A 309 6.12 2.25 2.45
CA VAL A 309 5.67 2.80 3.74
C VAL A 309 6.68 2.40 4.81
N ASP A 310 6.95 3.28 5.77
CA ASP A 310 7.79 2.99 6.94
C ASP A 310 6.98 2.96 8.24
N ALA A 311 7.65 2.70 9.36
CA ALA A 311 7.02 2.55 10.67
C ALA A 311 6.09 3.73 11.02
N SER A 312 6.51 4.96 10.74
CA SER A 312 5.70 6.15 11.05
C SER A 312 4.38 6.15 10.29
N GLY A 313 4.40 5.79 8.99
CA GLY A 313 3.20 5.66 8.18
C GLY A 313 2.26 4.57 8.70
N TYR A 314 2.80 3.41 9.06
CA TYR A 314 2.00 2.29 9.59
C TYR A 314 1.42 2.60 10.97
N GLU A 315 2.20 3.14 11.90
CA GLU A 315 1.73 3.50 13.24
C GLU A 315 0.59 4.52 13.19
N ASN A 316 0.72 5.53 12.34
CA ASN A 316 -0.32 6.55 12.19
C ASN A 316 -1.57 6.00 11.48
N ALA A 317 -1.42 5.08 10.53
CA ALA A 317 -2.55 4.37 9.92
C ALA A 317 -3.30 3.51 10.94
N ILE A 318 -2.58 2.78 11.79
CA ILE A 318 -3.19 1.97 12.84
C ILE A 318 -3.98 2.86 13.81
N LYS A 319 -3.43 4.01 14.22
CA LYS A 319 -4.18 4.99 15.04
C LYS A 319 -5.46 5.48 14.36
N LEU A 320 -5.43 5.71 13.03
CA LEU A 320 -6.62 6.06 12.25
C LEU A 320 -7.66 4.94 12.27
N ILE A 321 -7.24 3.70 12.05
CA ILE A 321 -8.12 2.52 12.11
C ILE A 321 -8.74 2.40 13.50
N GLU A 322 -7.93 2.46 14.55
CA GLU A 322 -8.34 2.29 15.95
C GLU A 322 -9.21 3.44 16.47
N SER A 323 -9.15 4.60 15.84
CA SER A 323 -9.99 5.75 16.20
C SER A 323 -11.47 5.52 15.92
N GLY A 324 -11.81 4.64 14.97
CA GLY A 324 -13.19 4.40 14.54
C GLY A 324 -13.89 5.62 13.92
N GLN A 325 -13.14 6.67 13.56
CA GLN A 325 -13.74 7.93 13.08
C GLN A 325 -14.22 7.85 11.62
N PHE A 326 -13.73 6.88 10.86
CA PHE A 326 -14.02 6.75 9.44
C PHE A 326 -14.71 5.42 9.14
N ALA A 327 -15.68 5.45 8.23
CA ALA A 327 -16.43 4.28 7.77
C ALA A 327 -15.58 3.42 6.80
N LEU A 328 -14.47 2.84 7.32
CA LEU A 328 -13.50 2.09 6.51
C LEU A 328 -14.11 0.85 5.85
N GLU A 329 -15.18 0.31 6.42
CA GLU A 329 -15.95 -0.79 5.85
C GLU A 329 -16.49 -0.48 4.43
N LYS A 330 -16.65 0.79 4.09
CA LYS A 330 -17.05 1.21 2.73
C LYS A 330 -15.93 1.06 1.70
N MET A 331 -14.67 1.04 2.13
CA MET A 331 -13.54 0.69 1.26
C MET A 331 -13.43 -0.81 1.03
N GLN A 332 -13.79 -1.61 2.03
CA GLN A 332 -13.69 -3.07 1.98
C GLN A 332 -14.78 -3.64 1.09
N THR A 333 -14.46 -3.87 -0.17
CA THR A 333 -15.47 -4.31 -1.15
C THR A 333 -15.58 -5.82 -1.29
N HIS A 334 -14.46 -6.56 -1.18
CA HIS A 334 -14.43 -7.99 -1.45
C HIS A 334 -13.47 -8.73 -0.52
N LYS A 335 -13.88 -9.94 -0.12
CA LYS A 335 -13.07 -10.89 0.66
C LYS A 335 -13.06 -12.23 -0.06
N TYR A 336 -11.91 -12.87 -0.15
CA TYR A 336 -11.72 -14.14 -0.83
C TYR A 336 -10.85 -15.10 0.00
N GLY A 337 -11.09 -16.41 -0.09
CA GLY A 337 -10.18 -17.42 0.42
C GLY A 337 -8.93 -17.59 -0.46
N LEU A 338 -8.02 -18.47 -0.03
CA LEU A 338 -6.80 -18.77 -0.79
C LEU A 338 -7.09 -19.33 -2.19
N ASP A 339 -8.15 -20.12 -2.34
CA ASP A 339 -8.51 -20.76 -3.61
C ASP A 339 -8.90 -19.72 -4.70
N ASP A 340 -9.30 -18.53 -4.29
CA ASP A 340 -9.78 -17.45 -5.17
C ASP A 340 -8.78 -16.29 -5.35
N VAL A 341 -7.52 -16.43 -4.92
CA VAL A 341 -6.50 -15.35 -4.98
C VAL A 341 -6.32 -14.82 -6.40
N GLU A 342 -6.28 -15.68 -7.40
CA GLU A 342 -6.14 -15.25 -8.80
C GLU A 342 -7.35 -14.45 -9.29
N HIS A 343 -8.56 -14.87 -8.90
CA HIS A 343 -9.80 -14.14 -9.18
C HIS A 343 -9.78 -12.75 -8.50
N ALA A 344 -9.38 -12.70 -7.24
CA ALA A 344 -9.27 -11.46 -6.47
C ALA A 344 -8.28 -10.45 -7.08
N ILE A 345 -7.15 -10.93 -7.60
CA ILE A 345 -6.17 -10.10 -8.32
C ILE A 345 -6.77 -9.56 -9.63
N LYS A 346 -7.46 -10.42 -10.41
CA LYS A 346 -8.14 -10.02 -11.66
C LYS A 346 -9.25 -8.99 -11.41
N LEU A 347 -9.99 -9.13 -10.29
CA LEU A 347 -10.99 -8.15 -9.87
C LEU A 347 -10.35 -6.78 -9.65
N LEU A 348 -9.30 -6.71 -8.83
CA LEU A 348 -8.61 -5.44 -8.55
C LEU A 348 -7.95 -4.86 -9.81
N ALA A 349 -7.53 -5.72 -10.75
CA ALA A 349 -6.99 -5.32 -12.06
C ALA A 349 -8.05 -4.72 -13.00
N GLY A 350 -9.35 -4.81 -12.66
CA GLY A 350 -10.46 -4.41 -13.54
C GLY A 350 -10.61 -5.34 -14.75
N GLU A 351 -10.21 -6.60 -14.64
CA GLU A 351 -10.29 -7.60 -15.72
C GLU A 351 -11.61 -8.38 -15.69
N LEU A 352 -12.46 -8.16 -14.68
CA LEU A 352 -13.76 -8.81 -14.54
C LEU A 352 -14.88 -7.84 -14.94
N PRO A 353 -15.60 -8.09 -16.05
CA PRO A 353 -16.66 -7.19 -16.51
C PRO A 353 -17.80 -7.05 -15.49
N GLY A 354 -18.16 -5.82 -15.15
CA GLY A 354 -19.26 -5.54 -14.23
C GLY A 354 -18.92 -5.59 -12.75
N GLU A 355 -17.69 -5.98 -12.40
CA GLU A 355 -17.20 -6.00 -11.04
C GLU A 355 -16.18 -4.88 -10.81
N GLU A 356 -16.21 -4.26 -9.62
CA GLU A 356 -15.31 -3.17 -9.26
C GLU A 356 -14.82 -3.34 -7.82
N GLY A 357 -13.51 -3.55 -7.67
CA GLY A 357 -12.85 -3.64 -6.37
C GLY A 357 -12.21 -2.30 -5.97
N ILE A 358 -12.35 -1.92 -4.69
CA ILE A 358 -11.61 -0.79 -4.09
C ILE A 358 -10.50 -1.35 -3.21
N HIS A 359 -10.86 -1.96 -2.09
CA HIS A 359 -9.96 -2.77 -1.28
C HIS A 359 -10.43 -4.22 -1.30
N VAL A 360 -9.52 -5.10 -1.60
CA VAL A 360 -9.77 -6.56 -1.69
C VAL A 360 -8.81 -7.25 -0.73
N ALA A 361 -9.34 -8.13 0.10
CA ALA A 361 -8.55 -8.90 1.06
C ALA A 361 -8.62 -10.39 0.80
N VAL A 362 -7.50 -11.08 0.91
CA VAL A 362 -7.40 -12.53 1.02
C VAL A 362 -7.51 -12.90 2.48
N MET A 363 -8.42 -13.81 2.81
CA MET A 363 -8.70 -14.32 4.16
C MET A 363 -8.40 -15.81 4.17
N PRO A 364 -7.20 -16.26 4.54
CA PRO A 364 -6.80 -17.67 4.42
C PRO A 364 -7.68 -18.67 5.18
N GLY A 365 -8.39 -18.20 6.20
CA GLY A 365 -9.30 -19.02 7.01
C GLY A 365 -10.72 -19.16 6.45
N MET A 366 -11.01 -18.60 5.26
CA MET A 366 -12.31 -18.73 4.59
C MET A 366 -12.41 -20.00 3.77
#